data_6b688314414841ae977ef48059763e91
#
_entry.id   6b688314414841ae977ef48059763e91
#
_cell.length_a   1.000
_cell.length_b   1.000
_cell.length_c   1.000
_cell.angle_alpha   90.00
_cell.angle_beta   90.00
_cell.angle_gamma   90.00
#
_symmetry.space_group_name_H-M   'P 1'
#
loop_
_entity.id
_entity.type
_entity.pdbx_description
1 polymer ?
#
loop_
_entity_poly.entity_id
_entity_poly.type
_entity_poly.pdbx_seq_one_letter_code
_entity_poly.pdbx_strand_id
1 'polypeptide(L)'
;MVKPNIGGSGAGIVRFDSHDDLEAGADRLDFGPDGTVLVQEYLESDEGAIVRVEVMDGRYLYAIRIVRDAQAGFNLCPADICQVPGEAATGPAPLEACPAAPKPGLTVTRFDAPPEAIDTVLRLTRAAAIDIGGVEYLVARRDGQIYYYDINATSNFVANAPALLGFDPTARFVDYITRVATRSAGGAPASVAIAAS
;
A
#
# COMPACT_ATOMS: atom_id res chain seq x y z
N MET A 1 -9.85 16.01 -0.59
CA MET A 1 -9.64 14.77 -1.35
C MET A 1 -10.60 13.72 -0.84
N VAL A 2 -11.29 13.03 -1.74
CA VAL A 2 -12.19 11.92 -1.44
C VAL A 2 -11.59 10.65 -2.05
N LYS A 3 -11.57 9.57 -1.28
CA LYS A 3 -11.11 8.27 -1.78
C LYS A 3 -12.02 7.14 -1.27
N PRO A 4 -12.24 6.06 -2.04
CA PRO A 4 -12.87 4.85 -1.53
C PRO A 4 -12.12 4.32 -0.30
N ASN A 5 -12.85 3.82 0.69
CA ASN A 5 -12.24 3.22 1.88
C ASN A 5 -11.50 1.92 1.53
N ILE A 6 -12.09 1.13 0.64
CA ILE A 6 -11.47 -0.08 0.09
C ILE A 6 -11.19 0.15 -1.38
N GLY A 7 -9.93 0.07 -1.77
CA GLY A 7 -9.49 0.32 -3.14
C GLY A 7 -8.00 0.08 -3.30
N GLY A 8 -7.48 0.36 -4.46
CA GLY A 8 -6.05 0.25 -4.75
C GLY A 8 -5.61 1.07 -5.95
N SER A 9 -4.31 1.27 -6.09
CA SER A 9 -3.69 1.92 -7.25
C SER A 9 -4.21 3.34 -7.55
N GLY A 10 -4.77 4.03 -6.56
CA GLY A 10 -5.32 5.38 -6.73
C GLY A 10 -6.66 5.45 -7.46
N ALA A 11 -7.31 4.29 -7.70
CA ALA A 11 -8.62 4.25 -8.34
C ALA A 11 -9.67 4.94 -7.47
N GLY A 12 -10.54 5.74 -8.11
CA GLY A 12 -11.63 6.44 -7.42
C GLY A 12 -11.21 7.63 -6.55
N ILE A 13 -9.91 7.96 -6.48
CA ILE A 13 -9.44 9.14 -5.74
C ILE A 13 -9.74 10.41 -6.55
N VAL A 14 -10.46 11.33 -5.93
CA VAL A 14 -10.79 12.65 -6.52
C VAL A 14 -10.36 13.76 -5.58
N ARG A 15 -9.71 14.78 -6.14
CA ARG A 15 -9.40 16.03 -5.44
C ARG A 15 -10.44 17.08 -5.78
N PHE A 16 -10.90 17.78 -4.76
CA PHE A 16 -11.74 18.97 -4.87
C PHE A 16 -11.00 20.14 -4.24
N ASP A 17 -11.04 21.27 -4.87
CA ASP A 17 -10.35 22.47 -4.38
C ASP A 17 -11.27 23.37 -3.55
N SER A 18 -12.59 23.13 -3.61
CA SER A 18 -13.60 23.83 -2.84
C SER A 18 -14.75 22.92 -2.40
N HIS A 19 -15.57 23.40 -1.49
CA HIS A 19 -16.83 22.76 -1.08
C HIS A 19 -17.82 22.70 -2.26
N ASP A 20 -17.93 23.78 -3.02
CA ASP A 20 -18.83 23.86 -4.16
C ASP A 20 -18.47 22.86 -5.26
N ASP A 21 -17.15 22.64 -5.51
CA ASP A 21 -16.69 21.60 -6.43
C ASP A 21 -17.04 20.19 -5.94
N LEU A 22 -16.95 19.96 -4.64
CA LEU A 22 -17.36 18.68 -4.04
C LEU A 22 -18.86 18.45 -4.21
N GLU A 23 -19.70 19.44 -3.92
CA GLU A 23 -21.15 19.35 -4.12
C GLU A 23 -21.50 19.05 -5.58
N ALA A 24 -20.89 19.79 -6.52
CA ALA A 24 -21.10 19.59 -7.96
C ALA A 24 -20.59 18.25 -8.48
N GLY A 25 -19.64 17.62 -7.78
CA GLY A 25 -19.02 16.36 -8.17
C GLY A 25 -19.50 15.14 -7.39
N ALA A 26 -20.34 15.32 -6.37
CA ALA A 26 -20.69 14.26 -5.41
C ALA A 26 -21.34 13.02 -6.07
N ASP A 27 -22.19 13.23 -7.06
CA ASP A 27 -22.90 12.16 -7.78
C ASP A 27 -21.96 11.25 -8.61
N ARG A 28 -20.71 11.67 -8.81
CA ARG A 28 -19.69 10.93 -9.59
C ARG A 28 -18.68 10.21 -8.73
N LEU A 29 -18.82 10.29 -7.39
CA LEU A 29 -17.90 9.63 -6.48
C LEU A 29 -18.08 8.12 -6.55
N ASP A 30 -16.95 7.42 -6.61
CA ASP A 30 -16.90 5.98 -6.42
C ASP A 30 -16.81 5.68 -4.93
N PHE A 31 -17.85 5.05 -4.39
CA PHE A 31 -17.91 4.66 -2.97
C PHE A 31 -17.22 3.32 -2.69
N GLY A 32 -16.68 2.67 -3.72
CA GLY A 32 -16.03 1.38 -3.56
C GLY A 32 -16.99 0.24 -3.17
N PRO A 33 -16.45 -0.96 -2.92
CA PRO A 33 -17.27 -2.15 -2.69
C PRO A 33 -18.01 -2.15 -1.35
N ASP A 34 -17.58 -1.38 -0.37
CA ASP A 34 -18.21 -1.26 0.96
C ASP A 34 -19.15 -0.05 1.08
N GLY A 35 -19.33 0.70 0.00
CA GLY A 35 -20.18 1.88 -0.02
C GLY A 35 -19.67 3.03 0.86
N THR A 36 -18.38 3.08 1.14
CA THR A 36 -17.77 4.04 2.07
C THR A 36 -16.63 4.82 1.43
N VAL A 37 -16.58 6.12 1.68
CA VAL A 37 -15.47 6.98 1.28
C VAL A 37 -14.82 7.64 2.48
N LEU A 38 -13.54 7.94 2.35
CA LEU A 38 -12.79 8.78 3.27
C LEU A 38 -12.64 10.18 2.68
N VAL A 39 -12.98 11.19 3.47
CA VAL A 39 -12.71 12.58 3.14
C VAL A 39 -11.49 13.02 3.92
N GLN A 40 -10.42 13.36 3.21
CA GLN A 40 -9.13 13.70 3.79
C GLN A 40 -8.67 15.08 3.30
N GLU A 41 -7.99 15.82 4.16
CA GLU A 41 -7.26 17.00 3.74
C GLU A 41 -6.17 16.61 2.74
N TYR A 42 -6.03 17.38 1.66
CA TYR A 42 -4.91 17.23 0.74
C TYR A 42 -3.70 17.96 1.30
N LEU A 43 -2.66 17.20 1.62
CA LEU A 43 -1.39 17.73 2.11
C LEU A 43 -0.35 17.70 0.99
N GLU A 44 0.28 18.84 0.75
CA GLU A 44 1.44 18.91 -0.13
C GLU A 44 2.68 18.44 0.61
N SER A 45 3.40 17.50 0.00
CA SER A 45 4.73 17.09 0.46
C SER A 45 5.81 17.79 -0.36
N ASP A 46 7.02 17.84 0.18
CA ASP A 46 8.16 18.32 -0.60
C ASP A 46 8.43 17.39 -1.79
N GLU A 47 8.66 17.99 -2.96
CA GLU A 47 8.89 17.29 -4.22
C GLU A 47 7.77 16.29 -4.61
N GLY A 48 6.56 16.40 -4.03
CA GLY A 48 5.50 15.41 -4.24
C GLY A 48 5.86 14.01 -3.75
N ALA A 49 6.80 13.91 -2.81
CA ALA A 49 7.32 12.65 -2.32
C ALA A 49 6.42 12.04 -1.24
N ILE A 50 6.28 10.72 -1.29
CA ILE A 50 5.74 9.91 -0.22
C ILE A 50 6.75 8.84 0.19
N VAL A 51 6.60 8.29 1.37
CA VAL A 51 7.37 7.16 1.85
C VAL A 51 6.44 6.01 2.16
N ARG A 52 6.81 4.82 1.68
CA ARG A 52 6.13 3.58 2.02
C ARG A 52 7.08 2.70 2.82
N VAL A 53 6.64 2.30 4.01
CA VAL A 53 7.36 1.41 4.91
C VAL A 53 6.68 0.05 4.88
N GLU A 54 7.42 -0.97 4.47
CA GLU A 54 6.96 -2.34 4.41
C GLU A 54 7.32 -3.11 5.66
N VAL A 55 6.38 -3.93 6.12
CA VAL A 55 6.54 -4.80 7.28
C VAL A 55 6.26 -6.25 6.91
N MET A 56 6.91 -7.17 7.62
CA MET A 56 6.69 -8.61 7.52
C MET A 56 6.98 -9.27 8.85
N ASP A 57 6.08 -10.15 9.30
CA ASP A 57 6.23 -10.91 10.57
C ASP A 57 6.42 -9.96 11.78
N GLY A 58 5.69 -8.82 11.78
CA GLY A 58 5.80 -7.80 12.83
C GLY A 58 7.12 -7.05 12.88
N ARG A 59 7.92 -7.09 11.81
CA ARG A 59 9.24 -6.47 11.71
C ARG A 59 9.34 -5.55 10.49
N TYR A 60 10.16 -4.53 10.61
CA TYR A 60 10.55 -3.69 9.49
C TYR A 60 11.21 -4.53 8.39
N LEU A 61 10.77 -4.36 7.16
CA LEU A 61 11.32 -5.06 6.01
C LEU A 61 12.20 -4.15 5.15
N TYR A 62 11.65 -3.04 4.68
CA TYR A 62 12.34 -1.95 3.98
C TYR A 62 11.46 -0.71 3.92
N ALA A 63 12.03 0.40 3.50
CA ALA A 63 11.27 1.56 3.08
C ALA A 63 11.73 2.05 1.71
N ILE A 64 10.79 2.64 0.97
CA ILE A 64 11.02 3.29 -0.31
C ILE A 64 10.46 4.71 -0.27
N ARG A 65 11.14 5.60 -0.97
CA ARG A 65 10.65 6.94 -1.28
C ARG A 65 10.16 6.93 -2.71
N ILE A 66 8.95 7.39 -2.91
CA ILE A 66 8.29 7.50 -4.20
C ILE A 66 8.09 8.98 -4.47
N VAL A 67 8.69 9.46 -5.56
CA VAL A 67 8.53 10.83 -6.05
C VAL A 67 7.73 10.75 -7.34
N ARG A 68 6.66 11.52 -7.41
CA ARG A 68 5.89 11.66 -8.65
C ARG A 68 6.25 12.96 -9.34
N ASP A 69 6.28 12.95 -10.67
CA ASP A 69 6.30 14.19 -11.41
C ASP A 69 4.91 14.87 -11.39
N ALA A 70 4.88 16.15 -11.78
CA ALA A 70 3.66 16.95 -11.71
C ALA A 70 2.52 16.44 -12.63
N GLN A 71 2.83 15.56 -13.58
CA GLN A 71 1.87 15.01 -14.54
C GLN A 71 1.36 13.61 -14.16
N ALA A 72 2.01 12.96 -13.20
CA ALA A 72 1.54 11.67 -12.69
C ALA A 72 0.27 11.86 -11.86
N GLY A 73 -0.77 11.08 -12.14
CA GLY A 73 -2.00 11.03 -11.34
C GLY A 73 -1.77 10.51 -9.91
N PHE A 74 -2.85 10.21 -9.20
CA PHE A 74 -2.79 9.69 -7.82
C PHE A 74 -2.33 8.22 -7.70
N ASN A 75 -2.14 7.53 -8.83
CA ASN A 75 -1.66 6.15 -8.80
C ASN A 75 -0.17 6.09 -8.47
N LEU A 76 0.16 5.90 -7.20
CA LEU A 76 1.51 5.81 -6.66
C LEU A 76 1.98 4.35 -6.42
N CYS A 77 1.23 3.36 -6.91
CA CYS A 77 1.60 1.96 -6.75
C CYS A 77 2.94 1.65 -7.46
N PRO A 78 4.00 1.27 -6.73
CA PRO A 78 5.31 1.00 -7.31
C PRO A 78 5.48 -0.44 -7.78
N ALA A 79 4.43 -1.26 -7.70
CA ALA A 79 4.47 -2.66 -8.08
C ALA A 79 4.14 -2.85 -9.57
N ASP A 80 4.66 -3.93 -10.14
CA ASP A 80 4.49 -4.26 -11.56
C ASP A 80 3.04 -4.50 -11.96
N ILE A 81 2.29 -5.13 -11.09
CA ILE A 81 0.86 -5.45 -11.31
C ILE A 81 -0.02 -4.20 -11.53
N CYS A 82 0.47 -3.04 -11.12
CA CYS A 82 -0.27 -1.78 -11.28
C CYS A 82 -0.06 -1.11 -12.64
N GLN A 83 0.61 -1.75 -13.58
CA GLN A 83 1.08 -1.10 -14.81
C GLN A 83 0.23 -1.37 -16.06
N VAL A 84 -0.88 -2.07 -15.95
CA VAL A 84 -1.72 -2.39 -17.12
C VAL A 84 -2.51 -1.17 -17.56
N PRO A 85 -2.18 -0.53 -18.72
CA PRO A 85 -3.01 0.54 -19.27
C PRO A 85 -4.26 -0.04 -19.93
N GLY A 86 -5.44 0.33 -19.43
CA GLY A 86 -6.60 0.52 -20.27
C GLY A 86 -7.39 -0.69 -20.75
N GLU A 87 -7.35 -1.87 -20.09
CA GLU A 87 -8.37 -2.90 -20.32
C GLU A 87 -8.94 -3.35 -18.98
N ALA A 88 -10.25 -3.23 -18.85
CA ALA A 88 -10.99 -3.87 -17.77
C ALA A 88 -10.69 -5.37 -17.82
N ALA A 89 -9.94 -5.87 -16.86
CA ALA A 89 -9.54 -7.27 -16.78
C ALA A 89 -10.79 -8.15 -16.57
N THR A 90 -11.37 -8.65 -17.64
CA THR A 90 -12.36 -9.71 -17.62
C THR A 90 -11.67 -11.06 -17.84
N GLY A 91 -10.97 -11.57 -16.81
CA GLY A 91 -10.39 -12.90 -16.85
C GLY A 91 -9.16 -13.05 -15.95
N PRO A 92 -8.77 -14.27 -15.57
CA PRO A 92 -7.54 -14.52 -14.83
C PRO A 92 -6.34 -14.16 -15.70
N ALA A 93 -5.49 -13.25 -15.20
CA ALA A 93 -4.27 -12.84 -15.87
C ALA A 93 -3.33 -14.04 -16.12
N PRO A 94 -2.68 -14.13 -17.30
CA PRO A 94 -1.68 -15.16 -17.54
C PRO A 94 -0.51 -15.02 -16.57
N LEU A 95 -0.01 -16.13 -16.05
CA LEU A 95 1.14 -16.24 -15.14
C LEU A 95 2.50 -15.98 -15.82
N GLU A 96 2.53 -15.35 -16.97
CA GLU A 96 3.78 -14.99 -17.62
C GLU A 96 4.23 -13.61 -17.12
N ALA A 97 5.36 -13.62 -16.42
CA ALA A 97 6.02 -12.42 -15.92
C ALA A 97 6.38 -11.48 -17.09
N CYS A 98 5.58 -10.45 -17.30
CA CYS A 98 5.98 -9.33 -18.13
C CYS A 98 7.16 -8.62 -17.44
N PRO A 99 8.27 -8.34 -18.16
CA PRO A 99 9.34 -7.53 -17.60
C PRO A 99 8.79 -6.15 -17.28
N ALA A 100 8.82 -5.82 -16.00
CA ALA A 100 8.27 -4.59 -15.48
C ALA A 100 9.05 -3.37 -15.98
N ALA A 101 8.43 -2.59 -16.81
CA ALA A 101 8.92 -1.25 -17.10
C ALA A 101 8.60 -0.32 -15.92
N PRO A 102 9.51 0.58 -15.52
CA PRO A 102 9.21 1.59 -14.52
C PRO A 102 7.97 2.39 -14.94
N LYS A 103 7.06 2.64 -14.00
CA LYS A 103 5.88 3.45 -14.25
C LYS A 103 6.30 4.85 -14.69
N PRO A 104 5.85 5.34 -15.85
CA PRO A 104 6.18 6.70 -16.29
C PRO A 104 5.72 7.69 -15.21
N GLY A 105 6.59 8.64 -14.88
CA GLY A 105 6.29 9.68 -13.90
C GLY A 105 6.45 9.31 -12.43
N LEU A 106 6.96 8.10 -12.12
CA LEU A 106 7.34 7.71 -10.76
C LEU A 106 8.84 7.43 -10.68
N THR A 107 9.50 8.07 -9.72
CA THR A 107 10.87 7.73 -9.31
C THR A 107 10.80 7.03 -7.95
N VAL A 108 11.27 5.78 -7.91
CA VAL A 108 11.29 4.97 -6.68
C VAL A 108 12.73 4.75 -6.26
N THR A 109 13.04 5.07 -5.02
CA THR A 109 14.37 4.86 -4.44
C THR A 109 14.27 4.17 -3.10
N ARG A 110 15.29 3.37 -2.74
CA ARG A 110 15.43 2.90 -1.37
C ARG A 110 15.54 4.11 -0.43
N PHE A 111 14.93 3.99 0.73
CA PHE A 111 14.92 5.06 1.73
C PHE A 111 15.22 4.49 3.11
N ASP A 112 16.05 5.20 3.86
CA ASP A 112 16.31 4.87 5.26
C ASP A 112 15.36 5.70 6.12
N ALA A 113 14.19 5.10 6.44
CA ALA A 113 13.15 5.78 7.21
C ALA A 113 13.63 6.08 8.64
N PRO A 114 13.24 7.24 9.22
CA PRO A 114 13.57 7.57 10.60
C PRO A 114 13.07 6.50 11.56
N PRO A 115 13.83 6.18 12.64
CA PRO A 115 13.44 5.16 13.62
C PRO A 115 12.05 5.37 14.21
N GLU A 116 11.67 6.62 14.50
CA GLU A 116 10.37 6.99 15.03
C GLU A 116 9.22 6.71 14.04
N ALA A 117 9.48 6.84 12.73
CA ALA A 117 8.50 6.48 11.71
C ALA A 117 8.35 4.96 11.62
N ILE A 118 9.45 4.22 11.68
CA ILE A 118 9.43 2.74 11.71
C ILE A 118 8.67 2.25 12.94
N ASP A 119 8.95 2.78 14.12
CA ASP A 119 8.29 2.40 15.37
C ASP A 119 6.78 2.68 15.31
N THR A 120 6.38 3.79 14.70
CA THR A 120 4.97 4.12 14.53
C THR A 120 4.29 3.15 13.58
N VAL A 121 4.92 2.82 12.44
CA VAL A 121 4.41 1.82 11.49
C VAL A 121 4.25 0.46 12.15
N LEU A 122 5.23 0.00 12.92
CA LEU A 122 5.16 -1.28 13.64
C LEU A 122 4.03 -1.30 14.69
N ARG A 123 3.74 -0.16 15.34
CA ARG A 123 2.59 -0.06 16.24
C ARG A 123 1.26 -0.09 15.51
N LEU A 124 1.15 0.62 14.37
CA LEU A 124 -0.05 0.64 13.53
C LEU A 124 -0.38 -0.75 12.98
N THR A 125 0.60 -1.42 12.37
CA THR A 125 0.40 -2.76 11.78
C THR A 125 0.07 -3.80 12.84
N ARG A 126 0.69 -3.71 14.03
CA ARG A 126 0.34 -4.59 15.15
C ARG A 126 -1.09 -4.35 15.65
N ALA A 127 -1.51 -3.09 15.80
CA ALA A 127 -2.87 -2.75 16.22
C ALA A 127 -3.93 -3.21 15.21
N ALA A 128 -3.59 -3.19 13.92
CA ALA A 128 -4.44 -3.65 12.82
C ALA A 128 -4.37 -5.17 12.57
N ALA A 129 -3.57 -5.92 13.33
CA ALA A 129 -3.30 -7.35 13.14
C ALA A 129 -2.79 -7.69 11.71
N ILE A 130 -1.92 -6.82 11.17
CA ILE A 130 -1.33 -6.97 9.85
C ILE A 130 0.06 -7.59 10.01
N ASP A 131 0.22 -8.81 9.52
CA ASP A 131 1.51 -9.51 9.50
C ASP A 131 2.38 -9.10 8.33
N ILE A 132 1.76 -8.79 7.19
CA ILE A 132 2.44 -8.41 5.95
C ILE A 132 1.69 -7.23 5.34
N GLY A 133 2.38 -6.12 5.14
CA GLY A 133 1.76 -4.95 4.56
C GLY A 133 2.67 -3.74 4.54
N GLY A 134 2.15 -2.65 4.03
CA GLY A 134 2.84 -1.39 3.95
C GLY A 134 2.01 -0.23 4.49
N VAL A 135 2.67 0.72 5.13
CA VAL A 135 2.07 1.98 5.58
C VAL A 135 2.71 3.12 4.84
N GLU A 136 1.88 4.01 4.30
CA GLU A 136 2.32 5.18 3.57
C GLU A 136 2.22 6.43 4.42
N TYR A 137 3.25 7.27 4.34
CA TYR A 137 3.26 8.58 4.95
C TYR A 137 3.89 9.63 4.03
N LEU A 138 3.61 10.87 4.33
CA LEU A 138 4.28 12.02 3.75
C LEU A 138 4.78 12.97 4.86
N VAL A 139 5.76 13.78 4.53
CA VAL A 139 6.16 14.93 5.34
C VAL A 139 5.48 16.15 4.75
N ALA A 140 4.58 16.77 5.50
CA ALA A 140 3.80 17.90 4.98
C ALA A 140 4.67 19.16 4.90
N ARG A 141 4.62 19.84 3.75
CA ARG A 141 5.38 21.07 3.50
C ARG A 141 5.03 22.17 4.48
N ARG A 142 3.76 22.22 4.92
CA ARG A 142 3.24 23.31 5.77
C ARG A 142 3.87 23.37 7.16
N ASP A 143 4.25 22.22 7.73
CA ASP A 143 4.66 22.11 9.13
C ASP A 143 5.82 21.13 9.39
N GLY A 144 6.29 20.42 8.35
CA GLY A 144 7.36 19.43 8.47
C GLY A 144 6.97 18.17 9.24
N GLN A 145 5.68 17.97 9.53
CA GLN A 145 5.20 16.80 10.29
C GLN A 145 4.93 15.61 9.39
N ILE A 146 5.10 14.40 9.96
CA ILE A 146 4.75 13.14 9.30
C ILE A 146 3.24 12.89 9.45
N TYR A 147 2.57 12.64 8.32
CA TYR A 147 1.17 12.24 8.25
C TYR A 147 1.05 10.87 7.58
N TYR A 148 0.57 9.89 8.36
CA TYR A 148 0.26 8.54 7.85
C TYR A 148 -1.14 8.57 7.27
N TYR A 149 -1.32 8.10 6.04
CA TYR A 149 -2.59 8.30 5.34
C TYR A 149 -3.14 7.05 4.65
N ASP A 150 -2.32 5.99 4.53
CA ASP A 150 -2.75 4.76 3.88
C ASP A 150 -2.10 3.54 4.51
N ILE A 151 -2.90 2.46 4.68
CA ILE A 151 -2.46 1.18 5.21
C ILE A 151 -2.87 0.09 4.24
N ASN A 152 -1.88 -0.59 3.68
CA ASN A 152 -2.07 -1.69 2.76
C ASN A 152 -1.89 -3.01 3.51
N ALA A 153 -2.98 -3.75 3.71
CA ALA A 153 -2.98 -5.02 4.46
C ALA A 153 -2.30 -6.18 3.72
N THR A 154 -2.00 -6.00 2.45
CA THR A 154 -1.18 -6.91 1.65
C THR A 154 -0.17 -6.09 0.86
N SER A 155 1.06 -6.61 0.71
CA SER A 155 2.07 -5.92 -0.08
C SER A 155 2.22 -6.56 -1.44
N ASN A 156 2.26 -5.72 -2.47
CA ASN A 156 2.66 -6.13 -3.82
C ASN A 156 4.17 -5.90 -4.04
N PHE A 157 4.95 -5.73 -3.02
CA PHE A 157 6.37 -5.38 -3.04
C PHE A 157 6.79 -4.45 -4.22
N VAL A 158 7.90 -3.79 -4.07
CA VAL A 158 8.39 -2.89 -5.12
C VAL A 158 8.92 -3.66 -6.32
N ALA A 159 8.66 -3.15 -7.51
CA ALA A 159 9.21 -3.66 -8.76
C ALA A 159 10.74 -3.68 -8.72
N ASN A 160 11.35 -4.69 -9.34
CA ASN A 160 12.79 -4.85 -9.40
C ASN A 160 13.49 -4.76 -8.02
N ALA A 161 12.82 -5.28 -6.99
CA ALA A 161 13.26 -5.22 -5.60
C ALA A 161 14.71 -5.68 -5.38
N PRO A 162 15.21 -6.77 -6.00
CA PRO A 162 16.61 -7.19 -5.80
C PRO A 162 17.63 -6.12 -6.18
N ALA A 163 17.42 -5.41 -7.28
CA ALA A 163 18.32 -4.35 -7.71
C ALA A 163 18.22 -3.10 -6.81
N LEU A 164 16.99 -2.77 -6.37
CA LEU A 164 16.73 -1.59 -5.55
C LEU A 164 17.14 -1.77 -4.08
N LEU A 165 16.85 -2.94 -3.52
CA LEU A 165 16.97 -3.22 -2.09
C LEU A 165 18.20 -4.05 -1.72
N GLY A 166 18.79 -4.77 -2.68
CA GLY A 166 19.86 -5.73 -2.45
C GLY A 166 19.38 -7.09 -1.93
N PHE A 167 18.07 -7.33 -1.90
CA PHE A 167 17.46 -8.63 -1.55
C PHE A 167 16.08 -8.77 -2.21
N ASP A 168 15.58 -10.02 -2.26
CA ASP A 168 14.25 -10.32 -2.78
C ASP A 168 13.22 -10.43 -1.63
N PRO A 169 12.26 -9.49 -1.51
CA PRO A 169 11.20 -9.57 -0.52
C PRO A 169 10.23 -10.73 -0.78
N THR A 170 10.06 -11.17 -2.04
CA THR A 170 9.21 -12.32 -2.38
C THR A 170 9.81 -13.62 -1.82
N ALA A 171 11.12 -13.80 -1.94
CA ALA A 171 11.79 -14.95 -1.32
C ALA A 171 11.59 -14.96 0.21
N ARG A 172 11.72 -13.80 0.87
CA ARG A 172 11.44 -13.69 2.31
C ARG A 172 9.98 -13.99 2.66
N PHE A 173 9.06 -13.61 1.79
CA PHE A 173 7.64 -13.90 1.94
C PHE A 173 7.36 -15.41 1.87
N VAL A 174 7.95 -16.10 0.89
CA VAL A 174 7.85 -17.56 0.78
C VAL A 174 8.41 -18.25 2.03
N ASP A 175 9.57 -17.81 2.52
CA ASP A 175 10.15 -18.33 3.76
C ASP A 175 9.23 -18.09 4.97
N TYR A 176 8.60 -16.91 5.05
CA TYR A 176 7.64 -16.59 6.11
C TYR A 176 6.44 -17.54 6.08
N ILE A 177 5.77 -17.69 4.92
CA ILE A 177 4.60 -18.56 4.78
C ILE A 177 4.97 -20.01 5.10
N THR A 178 6.09 -20.50 4.58
CA THR A 178 6.56 -21.86 4.84
C THR A 178 6.76 -22.10 6.34
N ARG A 179 7.36 -21.13 7.03
CA ARG A 179 7.58 -21.21 8.48
C ARG A 179 6.26 -21.19 9.28
N VAL A 180 5.29 -20.38 8.87
CA VAL A 180 3.97 -20.31 9.51
C VAL A 180 3.21 -21.61 9.28
N ALA A 181 3.19 -22.13 8.05
CA ALA A 181 2.52 -23.38 7.70
C ALA A 181 3.08 -24.57 8.48
N THR A 182 4.41 -24.67 8.61
CA THR A 182 5.05 -25.76 9.36
C THR A 182 4.77 -25.70 10.86
N ARG A 183 4.69 -24.51 11.45
CA ARG A 183 4.30 -24.32 12.86
C ARG A 183 2.87 -24.76 13.11
N SER A 184 1.94 -24.43 12.20
CA SER A 184 0.53 -24.83 12.29
C SER A 184 0.34 -26.34 12.11
N ALA A 185 1.13 -26.98 11.27
CA ALA A 185 1.08 -28.43 11.06
C ALA A 185 1.68 -29.24 12.23
N GLY A 186 2.59 -28.66 13.00
CA GLY A 186 3.20 -29.30 14.19
C GLY A 186 2.39 -29.11 15.49
N GLY A 187 1.38 -28.25 15.50
CA GLY A 187 0.40 -28.12 16.58
C GLY A 187 -0.76 -29.05 16.31
N ALA A 188 -0.99 -30.07 17.18
CA ALA A 188 -2.18 -30.91 17.11
C ALA A 188 -3.43 -30.03 17.02
N PRO A 189 -4.44 -30.41 16.20
CA PRO A 189 -5.66 -29.63 16.10
C PRO A 189 -6.31 -29.56 17.47
N ALA A 190 -6.55 -28.38 18.01
CA ALA A 190 -7.40 -28.19 19.15
C ALA A 190 -8.77 -28.77 18.78
N SER A 191 -9.18 -29.87 19.45
CA SER A 191 -10.50 -30.46 19.27
C SER A 191 -11.54 -29.41 19.63
N VAL A 192 -12.24 -28.87 18.64
CA VAL A 192 -13.47 -28.11 18.86
C VAL A 192 -14.51 -29.08 19.37
N ALA A 193 -14.70 -29.14 20.68
CA ALA A 193 -15.83 -29.82 21.30
C ALA A 193 -17.08 -29.03 20.91
N ILE A 194 -17.85 -29.55 19.95
CA ILE A 194 -19.22 -29.08 19.69
C ILE A 194 -20.05 -29.62 20.84
N ALA A 195 -20.42 -28.74 21.78
CA ALA A 195 -21.44 -29.05 22.77
C ALA A 195 -22.77 -29.15 22.04
N ALA A 196 -23.29 -30.38 21.93
CA ALA A 196 -24.66 -30.63 21.53
C ALA A 196 -25.58 -30.25 22.69
N SER A 197 -26.50 -29.34 22.45
CA SER A 197 -27.68 -29.07 23.30
C SER A 197 -28.90 -29.02 22.40
#